data_ede0ce08793b6e95597cfac4cf3bc3a8
#
_entry.id   ede0ce08793b6e95597cfac4cf3bc3a8
#
_cell.length_a   1.000
_cell.length_b   1.000
_cell.length_c   1.000
_cell.angle_alpha   90.00
_cell.angle_beta   90.00
_cell.angle_gamma   90.00
#
_symmetry.space_group_name_H-M   'P 1'
#
loop_
_entity.id
_entity.type
_entity.pdbx_description
1 polymer ?
#
loop_
_entity_poly.entity_id
_entity_poly.type
_entity_poly.pdbx_seq_one_letter_code
_entity_poly.pdbx_strand_id
1 'polypeptide(L)'
;MMVRKASLALAGLALLAANVAVPAVAQAQTSSPMTIVPGPTPVTKALGLPAAVSVTPQTMVADLEAPWGLAFLPNGDLLVTELLGKLRYVKAGTNWSLEAKEIKGVPTVTAAGQGGLMDVTLHPSFSRNKLIYLSFSVGDEAENRTRIVRAKLEGRALTDVETIFEVTPAKPRFQHFGSRFTWLPDQTLLISIGDGGNPPNSLDGGFIRNQAQNLGSHLGKIIRIKDDGSIPKDNPFVNTLGARPEIYSYGHRNSQGLVRDPVSGRIYATEHGSQGGDELNLIQSGQNYGWPKVTYAVEYGAARTPITPNQSGSGLVDPLAVWSPAIAPSGLAVVRSSKYRGWDGDVLAGGLRLDQGRGALIRVDLDKAGKVLGQERIDLGDVRVRDVRQGPDGYIYVLTTAMRNFRDKGQRNGQLVRLVPATEVPIR
;
A
#
# COMPACT_ATOMS: atom_id res chain seq x y z
N MET A 1 -17.47 73.51 -54.46
CA MET A 1 -17.51 73.10 -55.89
C MET A 1 -17.66 71.63 -55.95
N MET A 2 -18.90 71.19 -56.12
CA MET A 2 -19.48 70.09 -56.89
C MET A 2 -18.53 68.96 -57.17
N VAL A 3 -18.82 67.84 -56.72
CA VAL A 3 -19.68 66.75 -56.91
C VAL A 3 -19.43 65.59 -57.77
N ARG A 4 -19.59 64.49 -57.58
CA ARG A 4 -20.52 63.57 -58.23
C ARG A 4 -20.44 62.17 -57.56
N LYS A 5 -21.64 61.69 -57.22
CA LYS A 5 -21.92 60.32 -56.84
C LYS A 5 -21.75 59.40 -58.03
N ALA A 6 -21.17 58.23 -57.84
CA ALA A 6 -21.36 57.10 -58.76
C ALA A 6 -21.73 55.88 -57.93
N SER A 7 -22.96 55.39 -58.18
CA SER A 7 -23.49 54.11 -57.65
C SER A 7 -22.92 52.98 -58.43
N LEU A 8 -22.39 51.97 -57.74
CA LEU A 8 -22.14 50.65 -58.33
C LEU A 8 -22.97 49.62 -57.64
N ALA A 9 -23.76 48.92 -58.44
CA ALA A 9 -24.60 47.80 -58.02
C ALA A 9 -23.77 46.60 -57.58
N LEU A 10 -24.07 46.05 -56.39
CA LEU A 10 -23.56 44.74 -55.95
C LEU A 10 -24.51 43.66 -56.48
N ALA A 11 -23.95 42.73 -57.29
CA ALA A 11 -24.56 41.47 -57.59
C ALA A 11 -24.33 40.51 -56.42
N GLY A 12 -25.44 40.03 -55.84
CA GLY A 12 -25.38 39.06 -54.74
C GLY A 12 -25.04 37.65 -55.26
N LEU A 13 -23.99 37.08 -54.73
CA LEU A 13 -23.71 35.66 -54.80
C LEU A 13 -24.20 35.01 -53.51
N ALA A 14 -25.29 34.26 -53.60
CA ALA A 14 -25.81 33.46 -52.51
C ALA A 14 -24.93 32.17 -52.39
N LEU A 15 -24.09 32.07 -51.36
CA LEU A 15 -23.49 30.80 -50.97
C LEU A 15 -24.53 30.01 -50.16
N LEU A 16 -24.97 28.91 -50.72
CA LEU A 16 -25.68 27.86 -49.97
C LEU A 16 -24.67 27.17 -49.04
N ALA A 17 -24.77 27.45 -47.75
CA ALA A 17 -24.12 26.67 -46.72
C ALA A 17 -24.94 25.40 -46.50
N ALA A 18 -24.43 24.26 -46.97
CA ALA A 18 -24.96 22.96 -46.62
C ALA A 18 -24.62 22.65 -45.15
N ASN A 19 -25.61 22.79 -44.28
CA ASN A 19 -25.53 22.26 -42.93
C ASN A 19 -25.49 20.74 -42.92
N VAL A 20 -24.29 20.15 -42.85
CA VAL A 20 -24.14 18.74 -42.52
C VAL A 20 -24.39 18.60 -41.00
N ALA A 21 -25.60 18.22 -40.66
CA ALA A 21 -25.91 17.82 -39.28
C ALA A 21 -25.18 16.53 -39.00
N VAL A 22 -24.11 16.62 -38.16
CA VAL A 22 -23.49 15.45 -37.56
C VAL A 22 -24.47 14.98 -36.45
N PRO A 23 -24.98 13.74 -36.52
CA PRO A 23 -25.83 13.25 -35.46
C PRO A 23 -24.96 13.12 -34.20
N ALA A 24 -25.25 13.92 -33.17
CA ALA A 24 -24.75 13.70 -31.83
C ALA A 24 -25.32 12.38 -31.30
N VAL A 25 -24.55 11.30 -31.42
CA VAL A 25 -24.82 10.07 -30.69
C VAL A 25 -24.48 10.35 -29.24
N ALA A 26 -25.42 10.97 -28.54
CA ALA A 26 -25.45 10.93 -27.10
C ALA A 26 -25.78 9.48 -26.70
N GLN A 27 -24.75 8.64 -26.56
CA GLN A 27 -24.89 7.44 -25.76
C GLN A 27 -25.09 7.90 -24.32
N ALA A 28 -26.36 8.05 -23.93
CA ALA A 28 -26.72 8.01 -22.53
C ALA A 28 -26.25 6.64 -22.02
N GLN A 29 -25.10 6.62 -21.35
CA GLN A 29 -24.76 5.52 -20.45
C GLN A 29 -25.84 5.54 -19.39
N THR A 30 -26.90 4.77 -19.58
CA THR A 30 -27.79 4.39 -18.52
C THR A 30 -26.94 3.61 -17.56
N SER A 31 -26.47 4.28 -16.48
CA SER A 31 -25.89 3.62 -15.34
C SER A 31 -26.98 2.67 -14.83
N SER A 32 -26.81 1.38 -15.09
CA SER A 32 -27.64 0.37 -14.45
C SER A 32 -27.59 0.63 -12.94
N PRO A 33 -28.70 0.61 -12.23
CA PRO A 33 -28.70 0.80 -10.78
C PRO A 33 -27.75 -0.24 -10.19
N MET A 34 -26.80 0.21 -9.36
CA MET A 34 -25.84 -0.64 -8.70
C MET A 34 -26.61 -1.66 -7.85
N THR A 35 -26.55 -2.93 -8.24
CA THR A 35 -27.18 -4.00 -7.48
C THR A 35 -26.34 -4.24 -6.23
N ILE A 36 -26.92 -4.00 -5.05
CA ILE A 36 -26.27 -4.33 -3.77
C ILE A 36 -26.25 -5.84 -3.64
N VAL A 37 -25.07 -6.43 -3.69
CA VAL A 37 -24.87 -7.84 -3.36
C VAL A 37 -24.42 -7.90 -1.90
N PRO A 38 -25.03 -8.75 -1.05
CA PRO A 38 -24.54 -8.93 0.31
C PRO A 38 -23.08 -9.35 0.27
N GLY A 39 -22.20 -8.55 0.89
CA GLY A 39 -20.79 -8.85 1.00
C GLY A 39 -20.52 -10.07 1.91
N PRO A 40 -19.29 -10.54 1.96
CA PRO A 40 -18.90 -11.61 2.87
C PRO A 40 -19.25 -11.20 4.30
N THR A 41 -19.70 -12.16 5.11
CA THR A 41 -19.98 -11.89 6.53
C THR A 41 -18.69 -11.38 7.17
N PRO A 42 -18.65 -10.14 7.69
CA PRO A 42 -17.44 -9.60 8.29
C PRO A 42 -17.00 -10.53 9.42
N VAL A 43 -15.74 -10.91 9.46
CA VAL A 43 -15.17 -11.55 10.65
C VAL A 43 -15.05 -10.48 11.71
N THR A 44 -16.10 -10.32 12.51
CA THR A 44 -16.35 -9.14 13.33
C THR A 44 -15.45 -9.00 14.55
N LYS A 45 -14.58 -9.97 14.85
CA LYS A 45 -13.73 -9.90 16.05
C LYS A 45 -12.37 -10.54 15.78
N ALA A 46 -11.36 -9.70 15.57
CA ALA A 46 -9.97 -10.11 15.83
C ALA A 46 -9.72 -10.44 17.32
N LEU A 47 -10.64 -10.05 18.18
CA LEU A 47 -10.73 -10.41 19.61
C LEU A 47 -11.58 -11.67 19.76
N GLY A 48 -11.01 -12.67 20.38
CA GLY A 48 -11.67 -13.97 20.62
C GLY A 48 -11.40 -15.00 19.52
N LEU A 49 -10.44 -14.77 18.65
CA LEU A 49 -9.86 -15.81 17.80
C LEU A 49 -9.08 -16.80 18.68
N PRO A 50 -9.04 -18.08 18.31
CA PRO A 50 -8.25 -19.07 19.03
C PRO A 50 -6.78 -18.64 19.05
N ALA A 51 -6.06 -19.03 20.11
CA ALA A 51 -4.62 -18.79 20.17
C ALA A 51 -3.95 -19.54 19.00
N ALA A 52 -3.07 -18.83 18.28
CA ALA A 52 -2.24 -19.45 17.26
C ALA A 52 -1.34 -20.53 17.85
N VAL A 53 -0.87 -21.45 16.99
CA VAL A 53 0.21 -22.36 17.35
C VAL A 53 1.32 -21.56 18.05
N SER A 54 1.73 -22.05 19.21
CA SER A 54 2.67 -21.34 20.08
C SER A 54 3.95 -20.99 19.36
N VAL A 55 4.21 -19.69 19.24
CA VAL A 55 5.49 -19.15 18.77
C VAL A 55 6.10 -18.32 19.91
N THR A 56 7.42 -18.35 20.01
CA THR A 56 8.17 -17.54 20.98
C THR A 56 8.81 -16.37 20.24
N PRO A 57 8.46 -15.11 20.58
CA PRO A 57 9.14 -13.96 20.02
C PRO A 57 10.58 -13.87 20.58
N GLN A 58 11.55 -13.74 19.68
CA GLN A 58 12.95 -13.56 20.01
C GLN A 58 13.44 -12.23 19.44
N THR A 59 13.83 -11.30 20.29
CA THR A 59 14.41 -10.02 19.86
C THR A 59 15.79 -10.28 19.26
N MET A 60 15.95 -9.93 17.98
CA MET A 60 17.22 -10.06 17.26
C MET A 60 18.02 -8.76 17.35
N VAL A 61 17.33 -7.63 17.24
CA VAL A 61 17.90 -6.28 17.33
C VAL A 61 16.91 -5.38 18.03
N ALA A 62 17.41 -4.55 18.94
CA ALA A 62 16.69 -3.47 19.58
C ALA A 62 17.17 -2.09 19.08
N ASP A 63 16.64 -1.02 19.67
CA ASP A 63 17.08 0.35 19.47
C ASP A 63 16.92 0.89 18.04
N LEU A 64 15.92 0.40 17.28
CA LEU A 64 15.50 0.99 16.03
C LEU A 64 14.64 2.23 16.29
N GLU A 65 14.83 3.27 15.47
CA GLU A 65 14.10 4.55 15.59
C GLU A 65 12.93 4.60 14.60
N ALA A 66 11.70 4.31 15.05
CA ALA A 66 10.51 4.27 14.21
C ALA A 66 10.69 3.42 12.91
N PRO A 67 11.06 2.12 13.03
CA PRO A 67 11.26 1.27 11.85
C PRO A 67 9.98 1.14 11.04
N TRP A 68 10.10 1.09 9.69
CA TRP A 68 8.94 1.01 8.80
C TRP A 68 8.93 -0.22 7.89
N GLY A 69 10.00 -0.52 7.18
CA GLY A 69 10.11 -1.65 6.27
C GLY A 69 11.46 -2.35 6.39
N LEU A 70 11.52 -3.61 5.99
CA LEU A 70 12.76 -4.38 5.96
C LEU A 70 12.91 -5.18 4.67
N ALA A 71 14.17 -5.41 4.26
CA ALA A 71 14.53 -6.28 3.15
C ALA A 71 15.75 -7.13 3.50
N PHE A 72 15.68 -8.43 3.21
CA PHE A 72 16.80 -9.34 3.38
C PHE A 72 17.78 -9.23 2.22
N LEU A 73 19.06 -9.11 2.54
CA LEU A 73 20.16 -9.22 1.58
C LEU A 73 20.48 -10.70 1.31
N PRO A 74 21.09 -11.05 0.16
CA PRO A 74 21.41 -12.44 -0.18
C PRO A 74 22.34 -13.16 0.81
N ASN A 75 23.12 -12.42 1.59
CA ASN A 75 23.99 -12.96 2.65
C ASN A 75 23.25 -13.16 4.00
N GLY A 76 21.94 -12.88 4.05
CA GLY A 76 21.13 -12.98 5.26
C GLY A 76 21.07 -11.71 6.10
N ASP A 77 21.93 -10.72 5.86
CA ASP A 77 21.84 -9.40 6.52
C ASP A 77 20.57 -8.66 6.07
N LEU A 78 20.23 -7.55 6.72
CA LEU A 78 19.02 -6.80 6.40
C LEU A 78 19.29 -5.31 6.21
N LEU A 79 18.44 -4.74 5.38
CA LEU A 79 18.18 -3.29 5.34
C LEU A 79 16.90 -3.01 6.12
N VAL A 80 16.91 -1.98 6.95
CA VAL A 80 15.72 -1.51 7.68
C VAL A 80 15.57 -0.01 7.46
N THR A 81 14.41 0.41 7.01
CA THR A 81 14.07 1.83 6.92
C THR A 81 13.56 2.33 8.27
N GLU A 82 14.04 3.49 8.67
CA GLU A 82 13.52 4.25 9.79
C GLU A 82 12.76 5.47 9.24
N LEU A 83 11.52 5.65 9.68
CA LEU A 83 10.58 6.64 9.11
C LEU A 83 11.16 8.06 9.06
N LEU A 84 12.09 8.38 9.96
CA LEU A 84 12.74 9.68 10.05
C LEU A 84 13.84 9.91 8.98
N GLY A 85 14.02 8.98 8.03
CA GLY A 85 14.89 9.16 6.87
C GLY A 85 16.21 8.39 6.91
N LYS A 86 16.39 7.44 7.84
CA LYS A 86 17.59 6.61 7.92
C LYS A 86 17.35 5.24 7.28
N LEU A 87 18.33 4.77 6.53
CA LEU A 87 18.41 3.36 6.09
C LEU A 87 19.49 2.68 6.93
N ARG A 88 19.06 1.68 7.70
CA ARG A 88 19.93 0.96 8.63
C ARG A 88 20.37 -0.36 8.06
N TYR A 89 21.55 -0.79 8.46
CA TYR A 89 22.08 -2.12 8.15
C TYR A 89 22.09 -2.97 9.42
N VAL A 90 21.47 -4.13 9.33
CA VAL A 90 21.47 -5.15 10.40
C VAL A 90 22.30 -6.33 9.93
N LYS A 91 23.34 -6.64 10.69
CA LYS A 91 24.19 -7.81 10.44
C LYS A 91 23.56 -9.04 11.09
N ALA A 92 23.27 -10.03 10.27
CA ALA A 92 22.79 -11.33 10.73
C ALA A 92 23.96 -12.25 11.15
N GLY A 93 23.66 -13.27 11.93
CA GLY A 93 24.64 -14.27 12.37
C GLY A 93 24.30 -14.81 13.75
N THR A 94 25.29 -15.42 14.40
CA THR A 94 25.13 -15.90 15.78
C THR A 94 24.82 -14.74 16.74
N ASN A 95 25.45 -13.58 16.51
CA ASN A 95 25.22 -12.35 17.25
C ASN A 95 24.70 -11.29 16.29
N TRP A 96 23.38 -11.15 16.24
CA TRP A 96 22.74 -10.11 15.46
C TRP A 96 23.12 -8.72 15.98
N SER A 97 23.39 -7.80 15.09
CA SER A 97 23.77 -6.44 15.49
C SER A 97 23.27 -5.38 14.53
N LEU A 98 22.82 -4.26 15.09
CA LEU A 98 22.53 -3.04 14.35
C LEU A 98 23.83 -2.27 14.17
N GLU A 99 24.24 -2.02 12.93
CA GLU A 99 25.41 -1.18 12.69
C GLU A 99 25.17 0.26 13.17
N ALA A 100 26.18 0.82 13.86
CA ALA A 100 26.07 2.17 14.44
C ALA A 100 25.87 3.25 13.37
N LYS A 101 26.53 3.09 12.19
CA LYS A 101 26.44 4.02 11.08
C LYS A 101 25.30 3.63 10.16
N GLU A 102 24.51 4.60 9.74
CA GLU A 102 23.50 4.47 8.71
C GLU A 102 24.13 4.31 7.31
N ILE A 103 23.36 3.80 6.35
CA ILE A 103 23.75 3.77 4.95
C ILE A 103 23.70 5.20 4.41
N LYS A 104 24.79 5.62 3.78
CA LYS A 104 24.94 6.97 3.19
C LYS A 104 24.18 7.08 1.86
N GLY A 105 23.91 8.31 1.42
CA GLY A 105 23.31 8.58 0.10
C GLY A 105 21.79 8.37 0.04
N VAL A 106 21.12 8.15 1.17
CA VAL A 106 19.67 8.13 1.24
C VAL A 106 19.14 9.53 0.90
N PRO A 107 18.15 9.66 -0.01
CA PRO A 107 17.56 10.95 -0.33
C PRO A 107 16.95 11.65 0.89
N THR A 108 16.89 12.97 0.86
CA THR A 108 16.15 13.74 1.86
C THR A 108 14.67 13.41 1.78
N VAL A 109 14.06 13.10 2.91
CA VAL A 109 12.64 12.75 3.01
C VAL A 109 11.90 13.80 3.86
N THR A 110 10.61 13.97 3.61
CA THR A 110 9.73 14.74 4.50
C THR A 110 9.11 13.80 5.54
N ALA A 111 9.71 13.75 6.72
CA ALA A 111 9.21 12.93 7.83
C ALA A 111 8.17 13.71 8.63
N ALA A 112 6.91 13.66 8.19
CA ALA A 112 5.79 14.36 8.81
C ALA A 112 4.50 13.54 8.72
N GLY A 113 3.63 13.66 9.72
CA GLY A 113 2.37 12.92 9.80
C GLY A 113 2.58 11.40 9.66
N GLN A 114 2.07 10.78 8.60
CA GLN A 114 2.27 9.35 8.29
C GLN A 114 3.42 9.11 7.30
N GLY A 115 4.00 10.18 6.76
CA GLY A 115 5.09 10.13 5.79
C GLY A 115 6.47 10.03 6.42
N GLY A 116 7.47 9.76 5.59
CA GLY A 116 8.89 9.60 5.91
C GLY A 116 9.55 8.63 4.93
N LEU A 117 10.66 8.00 5.32
CA LEU A 117 11.25 6.87 4.59
C LEU A 117 10.45 5.61 4.93
N MET A 118 9.76 5.06 3.91
CA MET A 118 8.79 3.99 4.12
C MET A 118 9.34 2.62 3.72
N ASP A 119 9.01 2.09 2.57
CA ASP A 119 9.42 0.73 2.22
C ASP A 119 10.79 0.66 1.54
N VAL A 120 11.40 -0.51 1.63
CA VAL A 120 12.61 -0.87 0.90
C VAL A 120 12.43 -2.25 0.28
N THR A 121 12.86 -2.42 -0.98
CA THR A 121 12.91 -3.72 -1.62
C THR A 121 14.16 -3.84 -2.48
N LEU A 122 14.66 -5.08 -2.63
CA LEU A 122 15.74 -5.38 -3.55
C LEU A 122 15.16 -5.73 -4.92
N HIS A 123 15.89 -5.40 -5.98
CA HIS A 123 15.59 -5.92 -7.31
C HIS A 123 15.68 -7.47 -7.31
N PRO A 124 14.81 -8.21 -8.02
CA PRO A 124 14.89 -9.67 -8.09
C PRO A 124 16.27 -10.21 -8.53
N SER A 125 16.99 -9.42 -9.31
CA SER A 125 18.37 -9.74 -9.74
C SER A 125 19.45 -9.00 -8.92
N PHE A 126 19.18 -8.65 -7.67
CA PHE A 126 20.09 -7.85 -6.82
C PHE A 126 21.51 -8.39 -6.74
N SER A 127 21.69 -9.71 -6.73
CA SER A 127 23.03 -10.33 -6.69
C SER A 127 23.92 -9.88 -7.87
N ARG A 128 23.31 -9.53 -9.02
CA ARG A 128 23.99 -9.06 -10.23
C ARG A 128 24.07 -7.54 -10.33
N ASN A 129 22.96 -6.84 -10.04
CA ASN A 129 22.83 -5.41 -10.35
C ASN A 129 22.93 -4.49 -9.12
N LYS A 130 22.86 -5.05 -7.90
CA LYS A 130 22.91 -4.31 -6.63
C LYS A 130 21.82 -3.25 -6.47
N LEU A 131 20.73 -3.31 -7.26
CA LEU A 131 19.67 -2.34 -7.22
C LEU A 131 18.73 -2.53 -6.03
N ILE A 132 18.41 -1.44 -5.36
CA ILE A 132 17.37 -1.35 -4.34
C ILE A 132 16.39 -0.24 -4.71
N TYR A 133 15.21 -0.32 -4.14
CA TYR A 133 14.12 0.66 -4.33
C TYR A 133 13.67 1.17 -2.97
N LEU A 134 13.45 2.47 -2.89
CA LEU A 134 12.95 3.14 -1.70
C LEU A 134 11.69 3.92 -2.04
N SER A 135 10.70 3.86 -1.17
CA SER A 135 9.54 4.74 -1.19
C SER A 135 9.60 5.72 -0.03
N PHE A 136 9.29 6.98 -0.29
CA PHE A 136 9.30 8.02 0.74
C PHE A 136 8.41 9.20 0.37
N SER A 137 8.07 10.01 1.35
CA SER A 137 7.32 11.24 1.13
C SER A 137 8.23 12.43 0.89
N VAL A 138 7.81 13.30 -0.02
CA VAL A 138 8.44 14.58 -0.33
C VAL A 138 7.39 15.68 -0.40
N GLY A 139 7.83 16.94 -0.31
CA GLY A 139 6.98 18.12 -0.34
C GLY A 139 6.67 18.67 1.05
N ASP A 140 5.66 19.52 1.14
CA ASP A 140 5.24 20.20 2.36
C ASP A 140 3.80 19.84 2.76
N GLU A 141 3.21 20.55 3.71
CA GLU A 141 1.85 20.27 4.19
C GLU A 141 0.77 20.54 3.14
N ALA A 142 1.01 21.49 2.25
CA ALA A 142 0.07 21.86 1.18
C ALA A 142 0.18 20.93 -0.03
N GLU A 143 1.42 20.56 -0.38
CA GLU A 143 1.71 19.74 -1.57
C GLU A 143 2.76 18.67 -1.27
N ASN A 144 2.32 17.48 -0.91
CA ASN A 144 3.20 16.33 -0.71
C ASN A 144 2.78 15.13 -1.55
N ARG A 145 3.72 14.21 -1.73
CA ARG A 145 3.49 12.99 -2.51
C ARG A 145 4.45 11.88 -2.13
N THR A 146 4.15 10.67 -2.54
CA THR A 146 5.09 9.56 -2.51
C THR A 146 6.00 9.65 -3.72
N ARG A 147 7.31 9.49 -3.49
CA ARG A 147 8.36 9.34 -4.49
C ARG A 147 8.99 7.98 -4.37
N ILE A 148 9.33 7.39 -5.52
CA ILE A 148 10.06 6.13 -5.62
C ILE A 148 11.41 6.40 -6.27
N VAL A 149 12.47 5.94 -5.64
CA VAL A 149 13.81 5.95 -6.23
C VAL A 149 14.34 4.54 -6.39
N ARG A 150 15.20 4.39 -7.41
CA ARG A 150 16.09 3.27 -7.61
C ARG A 150 17.51 3.71 -7.31
N ALA A 151 18.30 2.87 -6.66
CA ALA A 151 19.71 3.16 -6.37
C ALA A 151 20.52 1.87 -6.35
N LYS A 152 21.83 1.97 -6.52
CA LYS A 152 22.75 0.86 -6.25
C LYS A 152 23.21 0.89 -4.80
N LEU A 153 23.24 -0.27 -4.17
CA LEU A 153 23.83 -0.43 -2.84
C LEU A 153 25.29 -0.91 -2.99
N GLU A 154 26.22 -0.01 -2.72
CA GLU A 154 27.66 -0.27 -2.76
C GLU A 154 28.27 -0.17 -1.36
N GLY A 155 28.56 -1.32 -0.76
CA GLY A 155 29.02 -1.39 0.63
C GLY A 155 27.99 -0.83 1.62
N ARG A 156 28.21 0.38 2.11
CA ARG A 156 27.33 1.11 3.05
C ARG A 156 26.93 2.48 2.47
N ALA A 157 26.77 2.56 1.15
CA ALA A 157 26.34 3.76 0.48
C ALA A 157 25.39 3.45 -0.68
N LEU A 158 24.49 4.37 -0.95
CA LEU A 158 23.68 4.39 -2.16
C LEU A 158 24.37 5.27 -3.20
N THR A 159 24.51 4.72 -4.40
CA THR A 159 25.00 5.43 -5.58
C THR A 159 23.96 5.36 -6.70
N ASP A 160 24.13 6.14 -7.74
CA ASP A 160 23.23 6.17 -8.91
C ASP A 160 21.75 6.31 -8.48
N VAL A 161 21.47 7.22 -7.56
CA VAL A 161 20.12 7.45 -7.04
C VAL A 161 19.29 8.16 -8.09
N GLU A 162 18.25 7.50 -8.57
CA GLU A 162 17.38 7.96 -9.65
C GLU A 162 15.92 7.95 -9.21
N THR A 163 15.18 9.05 -9.42
CA THR A 163 13.73 9.06 -9.25
C THR A 163 13.08 8.37 -10.44
N ILE A 164 12.39 7.25 -10.19
CA ILE A 164 11.72 6.48 -11.23
C ILE A 164 10.21 6.67 -11.26
N PHE A 165 9.61 7.22 -10.18
CA PHE A 165 8.18 7.48 -10.13
C PHE A 165 7.82 8.51 -9.06
N GLU A 166 6.80 9.33 -9.35
CA GLU A 166 6.15 10.23 -8.39
C GLU A 166 4.64 10.14 -8.50
N VAL A 167 3.97 10.12 -7.36
CA VAL A 167 2.51 10.14 -7.28
C VAL A 167 1.96 11.48 -7.76
N THR A 168 0.96 11.44 -8.62
CA THR A 168 0.23 12.59 -9.13
C THR A 168 -1.27 12.37 -8.96
N PRO A 169 -2.04 13.39 -8.53
CA PRO A 169 -1.60 14.72 -8.10
C PRO A 169 -0.86 14.71 -6.76
N ALA A 170 -0.20 15.81 -6.43
CA ALA A 170 0.21 16.12 -5.08
C ALA A 170 -1.03 16.29 -4.19
N LYS A 171 -0.87 16.11 -2.89
CA LYS A 171 -2.00 16.17 -1.95
C LYS A 171 -1.64 17.00 -0.72
N PRO A 172 -2.64 17.63 -0.08
CA PRO A 172 -2.44 18.30 1.19
C PRO A 172 -2.32 17.28 2.33
N ARG A 173 -1.73 17.71 3.42
CA ARG A 173 -1.54 16.97 4.67
C ARG A 173 -0.75 15.66 4.49
N PHE A 174 -0.14 15.22 5.55
CA PHE A 174 0.74 14.04 5.53
C PHE A 174 0.01 12.77 5.98
N GLN A 175 -1.01 12.36 5.22
CA GLN A 175 -1.81 11.15 5.51
C GLN A 175 -1.83 10.20 4.31
N HIS A 176 -2.09 8.92 4.56
CA HIS A 176 -2.36 7.86 3.60
C HIS A 176 -1.40 7.82 2.39
N PHE A 177 -0.19 7.39 2.62
CA PHE A 177 0.82 7.28 1.55
C PHE A 177 0.83 5.91 0.88
N GLY A 178 0.27 4.84 1.51
CA GLY A 178 0.43 3.46 1.07
C GLY A 178 1.89 3.01 1.12
N SER A 179 2.58 3.02 -0.04
CA SER A 179 4.04 2.93 -0.22
C SER A 179 4.66 1.54 -0.12
N ARG A 180 3.88 0.45 -0.06
CA ARG A 180 4.38 -0.92 0.00
C ARG A 180 4.71 -1.47 -1.38
N PHE A 181 5.80 -2.24 -1.48
CA PHE A 181 6.30 -2.88 -2.69
C PHE A 181 6.04 -4.38 -2.73
N THR A 182 5.78 -4.92 -3.93
CA THR A 182 5.95 -6.34 -4.24
C THR A 182 6.32 -6.56 -5.70
N TRP A 183 7.23 -7.50 -5.96
CA TRP A 183 7.69 -7.84 -7.32
C TRP A 183 6.80 -8.89 -7.97
N LEU A 184 6.55 -8.73 -9.28
CA LEU A 184 5.97 -9.75 -10.13
C LEU A 184 7.07 -10.60 -10.81
N PRO A 185 6.72 -11.80 -11.33
CA PRO A 185 7.71 -12.70 -11.95
C PRO A 185 8.40 -12.12 -13.18
N ASP A 186 7.75 -11.19 -13.86
CA ASP A 186 8.27 -10.48 -15.02
C ASP A 186 9.18 -9.30 -14.67
N GLN A 187 9.55 -9.20 -13.38
CA GLN A 187 10.36 -8.13 -12.81
C GLN A 187 9.71 -6.73 -12.89
N THR A 188 8.40 -6.66 -13.02
CA THR A 188 7.65 -5.42 -12.79
C THR A 188 7.33 -5.26 -11.32
N LEU A 189 7.21 -4.02 -10.85
CA LEU A 189 7.01 -3.65 -9.46
C LEU A 189 5.59 -3.15 -9.24
N LEU A 190 4.86 -3.79 -8.32
CA LEU A 190 3.61 -3.26 -7.79
C LEU A 190 3.88 -2.37 -6.58
N ILE A 191 3.16 -1.25 -6.50
CA ILE A 191 3.30 -0.25 -5.44
C ILE A 191 1.91 0.18 -4.99
N SER A 192 1.63 0.12 -3.70
CA SER A 192 0.39 0.66 -3.14
C SER A 192 0.48 2.16 -2.91
N ILE A 193 -0.56 2.90 -3.27
CA ILE A 193 -0.68 4.35 -3.08
C ILE A 193 -1.97 4.64 -2.32
N GLY A 194 -1.88 5.41 -1.24
CA GLY A 194 -3.04 5.81 -0.45
C GLY A 194 -3.90 6.87 -1.12
N ASP A 195 -5.14 7.01 -0.65
CA ASP A 195 -6.14 7.95 -1.19
C ASP A 195 -5.92 9.42 -0.81
N GLY A 196 -4.91 9.70 0.04
CA GLY A 196 -4.54 11.06 0.46
C GLY A 196 -5.10 11.48 1.82
N GLY A 197 -6.05 10.78 2.40
CA GLY A 197 -6.46 11.02 3.78
C GLY A 197 -7.96 11.19 4.03
N ASN A 198 -8.27 11.49 5.29
CA ASN A 198 -9.63 11.59 5.80
C ASN A 198 -10.22 13.00 5.60
N PRO A 199 -11.56 13.16 5.60
CA PRO A 199 -12.20 14.48 5.73
C PRO A 199 -11.64 15.26 6.95
N PRO A 200 -11.50 16.59 6.86
CA PRO A 200 -11.97 17.45 5.76
C PRO A 200 -10.97 17.61 4.60
N ASN A 201 -9.98 16.71 4.43
CA ASN A 201 -9.04 16.80 3.32
C ASN A 201 -9.80 16.80 1.99
N SER A 202 -9.50 17.77 1.15
CA SER A 202 -10.15 17.97 -0.14
C SER A 202 -9.12 18.18 -1.25
N LEU A 203 -9.52 17.82 -2.46
CA LEU A 203 -8.77 18.04 -3.69
C LEU A 203 -9.79 18.20 -4.82
N ASP A 204 -9.55 19.14 -5.74
CA ASP A 204 -10.43 19.40 -6.88
C ASP A 204 -11.90 19.66 -6.50
N GLY A 205 -12.14 20.34 -5.38
CA GLY A 205 -13.49 20.70 -4.90
C GLY A 205 -14.29 19.59 -4.23
N GLY A 206 -13.69 18.40 -4.04
CA GLY A 206 -14.34 17.27 -3.36
C GLY A 206 -13.48 16.66 -2.25
N PHE A 207 -14.03 15.73 -1.49
CA PHE A 207 -13.21 14.98 -0.54
C PHE A 207 -12.10 14.22 -1.29
N ILE A 208 -10.87 14.32 -0.79
CA ILE A 208 -9.70 13.71 -1.44
C ILE A 208 -9.86 12.19 -1.63
N ARG A 209 -10.56 11.51 -0.74
CA ARG A 209 -10.85 10.07 -0.85
C ARG A 209 -11.57 9.67 -2.14
N ASN A 210 -12.30 10.63 -2.79
CA ASN A 210 -12.96 10.37 -4.07
C ASN A 210 -11.98 10.13 -5.22
N GLN A 211 -10.73 10.57 -5.06
CA GLN A 211 -9.65 10.29 -6.02
C GLN A 211 -9.37 8.78 -6.18
N ALA A 212 -9.75 7.95 -5.19
CA ALA A 212 -9.63 6.50 -5.30
C ALA A 212 -10.43 5.93 -6.50
N GLN A 213 -11.53 6.58 -6.90
CA GLN A 213 -12.34 6.21 -8.06
C GLN A 213 -11.96 6.96 -9.35
N ASN A 214 -11.10 7.98 -9.27
CA ASN A 214 -10.66 8.76 -10.41
C ASN A 214 -9.45 8.09 -11.08
N LEU A 215 -9.61 7.52 -12.28
CA LEU A 215 -8.49 6.89 -13.01
C LEU A 215 -7.44 7.90 -13.49
N GLY A 216 -7.72 9.20 -13.53
CA GLY A 216 -6.76 10.26 -13.83
C GLY A 216 -5.79 10.57 -12.67
N SER A 217 -5.91 9.90 -11.54
CA SER A 217 -5.16 10.10 -10.32
C SER A 217 -4.51 8.80 -9.84
N HIS A 218 -3.28 8.87 -9.27
CA HIS A 218 -2.65 7.73 -8.62
C HIS A 218 -3.16 7.50 -7.17
N LEU A 219 -3.90 8.45 -6.60
CA LEU A 219 -4.39 8.34 -5.23
C LEU A 219 -5.44 7.21 -5.09
N GLY A 220 -5.24 6.33 -4.09
CA GLY A 220 -6.11 5.17 -3.86
C GLY A 220 -5.95 4.08 -4.91
N LYS A 221 -4.73 3.78 -5.32
CA LYS A 221 -4.39 2.81 -6.37
C LYS A 221 -3.33 1.81 -5.92
N ILE A 222 -3.30 0.68 -6.59
CA ILE A 222 -2.07 -0.09 -6.76
C ILE A 222 -1.60 0.17 -8.19
N ILE A 223 -0.35 0.58 -8.34
CA ILE A 223 0.27 0.85 -9.64
C ILE A 223 1.28 -0.24 -10.00
N ARG A 224 1.56 -0.41 -11.31
CA ARG A 224 2.57 -1.32 -11.83
C ARG A 224 3.48 -0.58 -12.80
N ILE A 225 4.78 -0.64 -12.50
CA ILE A 225 5.85 -0.06 -13.32
C ILE A 225 6.95 -1.10 -13.55
N LYS A 226 7.80 -0.88 -14.54
CA LYS A 226 9.04 -1.65 -14.69
C LYS A 226 10.09 -1.18 -13.69
N ASP A 227 11.19 -1.89 -13.62
CA ASP A 227 12.33 -1.61 -12.77
C ASP A 227 12.99 -0.24 -13.01
N ASP A 228 12.80 0.33 -14.21
CA ASP A 228 13.28 1.65 -14.62
C ASP A 228 12.21 2.76 -14.52
N GLY A 229 11.01 2.44 -14.02
CA GLY A 229 9.87 3.36 -13.94
C GLY A 229 9.03 3.43 -15.20
N SER A 230 9.44 2.81 -16.32
CA SER A 230 8.66 2.80 -17.54
C SER A 230 7.40 1.94 -17.41
N ILE A 231 6.41 2.22 -18.26
CA ILE A 231 5.07 1.63 -18.16
C ILE A 231 5.02 0.30 -18.91
N PRO A 232 4.59 -0.81 -18.26
CA PRO A 232 4.29 -2.06 -18.95
C PRO A 232 3.16 -1.88 -19.97
N LYS A 233 3.35 -2.37 -21.19
CA LYS A 233 2.37 -2.23 -22.29
C LYS A 233 1.07 -3.00 -22.07
N ASP A 234 1.10 -3.98 -21.19
CA ASP A 234 -0.01 -4.85 -20.79
C ASP A 234 -0.71 -4.40 -19.50
N ASN A 235 -0.44 -3.18 -19.01
CA ASN A 235 -1.20 -2.61 -17.92
C ASN A 235 -2.68 -2.43 -18.31
N PRO A 236 -3.62 -2.67 -17.39
CA PRO A 236 -5.04 -2.77 -17.74
C PRO A 236 -5.65 -1.46 -18.25
N PHE A 237 -5.08 -0.30 -17.91
CA PHE A 237 -5.60 1.01 -18.29
C PHE A 237 -4.71 1.77 -19.29
N VAL A 238 -3.68 1.13 -19.85
CA VAL A 238 -2.71 1.76 -20.75
C VAL A 238 -3.35 2.41 -21.99
N ASN A 239 -4.48 1.88 -22.46
CA ASN A 239 -5.22 2.39 -23.60
C ASN A 239 -6.52 3.11 -23.21
N THR A 240 -6.74 3.39 -21.93
CA THR A 240 -7.96 4.05 -21.44
C THR A 240 -7.76 5.56 -21.42
N LEU A 241 -8.56 6.28 -22.23
CA LEU A 241 -8.46 7.72 -22.34
C LEU A 241 -8.69 8.41 -20.98
N GLY A 242 -7.76 9.27 -20.58
CA GLY A 242 -7.81 10.00 -19.32
C GLY A 242 -7.37 9.20 -18.08
N ALA A 243 -7.07 7.91 -18.22
CA ALA A 243 -6.53 7.11 -17.13
C ALA A 243 -4.99 7.24 -17.06
N ARG A 244 -4.46 7.09 -15.84
CA ARG A 244 -3.03 6.91 -15.61
C ARG A 244 -2.63 5.50 -16.02
N PRO A 245 -1.71 5.35 -16.97
CA PRO A 245 -1.38 4.03 -17.54
C PRO A 245 -0.64 3.11 -16.56
N GLU A 246 -0.13 3.64 -15.46
CA GLU A 246 0.52 2.88 -14.39
C GLU A 246 -0.46 2.11 -13.51
N ILE A 247 -1.76 2.44 -13.55
CA ILE A 247 -2.76 1.84 -12.65
C ILE A 247 -2.89 0.33 -12.94
N TYR A 248 -2.77 -0.47 -11.87
CA TYR A 248 -3.01 -1.90 -11.87
C TYR A 248 -4.38 -2.26 -11.29
N SER A 249 -4.78 -1.62 -10.17
CA SER A 249 -6.11 -1.70 -9.56
C SER A 249 -6.45 -0.39 -8.85
N TYR A 250 -7.73 -0.16 -8.55
CA TYR A 250 -8.20 1.10 -8.00
C TYR A 250 -9.32 0.92 -6.97
N GLY A 251 -9.73 2.04 -6.35
CA GLY A 251 -10.75 1.99 -5.31
C GLY A 251 -10.20 1.52 -3.96
N HIS A 252 -8.93 1.83 -3.68
CA HIS A 252 -8.25 1.53 -2.41
C HIS A 252 -8.23 2.75 -1.50
N ARG A 253 -8.17 2.50 -0.17
CA ARG A 253 -8.04 3.59 0.80
C ARG A 253 -6.58 3.84 1.20
N ASN A 254 -5.96 2.94 1.93
CA ASN A 254 -4.56 3.09 2.39
C ASN A 254 -3.93 1.71 2.65
N SER A 255 -3.50 1.06 1.59
CA SER A 255 -2.88 -0.26 1.68
C SER A 255 -1.45 -0.12 2.18
N GLN A 256 -1.14 -0.68 3.35
CA GLN A 256 0.21 -0.73 3.93
C GLN A 256 0.83 -2.13 3.92
N GLY A 257 0.04 -3.16 3.60
CA GLY A 257 0.52 -4.50 3.31
C GLY A 257 0.27 -4.83 1.83
N LEU A 258 1.27 -5.37 1.15
CA LEU A 258 1.19 -5.83 -0.23
C LEU A 258 2.22 -6.95 -0.42
N VAL A 259 1.76 -8.13 -0.80
CA VAL A 259 2.64 -9.29 -0.98
C VAL A 259 2.12 -10.18 -2.10
N ARG A 260 3.04 -10.70 -2.91
CA ARG A 260 2.75 -11.77 -3.85
C ARG A 260 3.20 -13.11 -3.25
N ASP A 261 2.30 -14.09 -3.27
CA ASP A 261 2.64 -15.47 -2.94
C ASP A 261 3.51 -16.08 -4.07
N PRO A 262 4.74 -16.50 -3.77
CA PRO A 262 5.64 -17.04 -4.80
C PRO A 262 5.16 -18.37 -5.40
N VAL A 263 4.30 -19.12 -4.70
CA VAL A 263 3.82 -20.44 -5.12
C VAL A 263 2.54 -20.34 -5.94
N SER A 264 1.49 -19.72 -5.39
CA SER A 264 0.20 -19.61 -6.08
C SER A 264 0.12 -18.43 -7.06
N GLY A 265 1.04 -17.47 -6.94
CA GLY A 265 1.03 -16.24 -7.74
C GLY A 265 0.01 -15.19 -7.27
N ARG A 266 -0.83 -15.50 -6.29
CA ARG A 266 -1.82 -14.56 -5.75
C ARG A 266 -1.17 -13.36 -5.11
N ILE A 267 -1.81 -12.21 -5.26
CA ILE A 267 -1.36 -10.95 -4.69
C ILE A 267 -2.36 -10.56 -3.62
N TYR A 268 -1.87 -10.36 -2.40
CA TYR A 268 -2.68 -9.93 -1.28
C TYR A 268 -2.31 -8.51 -0.85
N ALA A 269 -3.30 -7.73 -0.46
CA ALA A 269 -3.10 -6.44 0.17
C ALA A 269 -3.96 -6.32 1.42
N THR A 270 -3.44 -5.61 2.43
CA THR A 270 -4.25 -5.16 3.56
C THR A 270 -4.39 -3.66 3.52
N GLU A 271 -5.56 -3.16 3.82
CA GLU A 271 -5.81 -1.72 3.85
C GLU A 271 -6.61 -1.26 5.07
N HIS A 272 -6.35 -0.03 5.46
CA HIS A 272 -7.03 0.61 6.59
C HIS A 272 -8.43 1.03 6.18
N GLY A 273 -9.43 0.65 6.98
CA GLY A 273 -10.71 1.35 7.04
C GLY A 273 -10.58 2.70 7.77
N SER A 274 -11.69 3.41 7.96
CA SER A 274 -11.69 4.60 8.82
C SER A 274 -11.81 4.19 10.29
N GLN A 275 -12.99 4.13 10.85
CA GLN A 275 -13.21 3.59 12.19
C GLN A 275 -13.81 2.19 12.08
N GLY A 276 -12.97 1.16 12.12
CA GLY A 276 -13.31 -0.22 11.72
C GLY A 276 -13.25 -0.41 10.21
N GLY A 277 -13.57 -1.63 9.74
CA GLY A 277 -13.62 -1.97 8.32
C GLY A 277 -12.26 -2.01 7.65
N ASP A 278 -11.21 -2.38 8.36
CA ASP A 278 -9.94 -2.74 7.75
C ASP A 278 -10.10 -4.03 6.95
N GLU A 279 -9.34 -4.21 5.87
CA GLU A 279 -9.58 -5.29 4.91
C GLU A 279 -8.33 -6.09 4.55
N LEU A 280 -8.54 -7.37 4.24
CA LEU A 280 -7.62 -8.20 3.47
C LEU A 280 -8.22 -8.42 2.08
N ASN A 281 -7.51 -8.03 1.04
CA ASN A 281 -7.94 -8.09 -0.34
C ASN A 281 -7.08 -9.03 -1.19
N LEU A 282 -7.71 -9.79 -2.11
CA LEU A 282 -7.04 -10.49 -3.20
C LEU A 282 -6.97 -9.56 -4.41
N ILE A 283 -5.77 -9.12 -4.75
CA ILE A 283 -5.56 -8.10 -5.77
C ILE A 283 -5.52 -8.71 -7.18
N GLN A 284 -6.32 -8.16 -8.06
CA GLN A 284 -6.46 -8.55 -9.45
C GLN A 284 -6.30 -7.34 -10.38
N SER A 285 -5.71 -7.57 -11.54
CA SER A 285 -5.50 -6.54 -12.56
C SER A 285 -6.82 -5.96 -13.07
N GLY A 286 -6.90 -4.63 -13.18
CA GLY A 286 -8.06 -3.91 -13.72
C GLY A 286 -9.25 -3.78 -12.78
N GLN A 287 -9.22 -4.36 -11.59
CA GLN A 287 -10.37 -4.42 -10.70
C GLN A 287 -10.53 -3.18 -9.82
N ASN A 288 -11.80 -2.91 -9.44
CA ASN A 288 -12.21 -1.85 -8.53
C ASN A 288 -12.58 -2.43 -7.16
N TYR A 289 -11.91 -1.95 -6.09
CA TYR A 289 -12.12 -2.38 -4.70
C TYR A 289 -13.13 -1.52 -3.94
N GLY A 290 -13.75 -0.57 -4.64
CA GLY A 290 -14.98 0.10 -4.23
C GLY A 290 -14.82 1.33 -3.34
N TRP A 291 -13.73 1.53 -2.61
CA TRP A 291 -13.55 2.74 -1.78
C TRP A 291 -13.69 4.02 -2.60
N PRO A 292 -14.43 5.07 -2.13
CA PRO A 292 -15.29 5.14 -0.95
C PRO A 292 -16.77 4.84 -1.24
N LYS A 293 -17.12 4.27 -2.39
CA LYS A 293 -18.51 3.96 -2.81
C LYS A 293 -19.11 2.83 -1.99
N VAL A 294 -18.29 1.88 -1.58
CA VAL A 294 -18.63 0.79 -0.67
C VAL A 294 -17.55 0.69 0.41
N THR A 295 -17.93 0.36 1.64
CA THR A 295 -17.01 0.12 2.74
C THR A 295 -17.71 -0.45 3.97
N TYR A 296 -17.00 -1.19 4.77
CA TYR A 296 -17.43 -1.66 6.10
C TYR A 296 -17.09 -0.66 7.22
N ALA A 297 -16.40 0.43 6.87
CA ALA A 297 -15.96 1.46 7.82
C ALA A 297 -17.03 2.52 8.07
N VAL A 298 -16.94 3.18 9.21
CA VAL A 298 -17.71 4.38 9.54
C VAL A 298 -16.79 5.59 9.66
N GLU A 299 -17.34 6.80 9.61
CA GLU A 299 -16.56 8.03 9.83
C GLU A 299 -15.94 8.06 11.23
N TYR A 300 -14.80 8.73 11.36
CA TYR A 300 -14.21 8.99 12.66
C TYR A 300 -15.10 9.89 13.50
N GLY A 301 -15.17 9.61 14.78
CA GLY A 301 -15.92 10.41 15.75
C GLY A 301 -16.91 9.58 16.56
N ALA A 302 -17.54 10.21 17.54
CA ALA A 302 -18.46 9.54 18.47
C ALA A 302 -19.75 9.06 17.76
N ALA A 303 -20.21 9.79 16.77
CA ALA A 303 -21.45 9.47 16.04
C ALA A 303 -21.33 8.21 15.16
N ARG A 304 -20.12 7.80 14.77
CA ARG A 304 -19.86 6.63 13.91
C ARG A 304 -20.77 6.58 12.66
N THR A 305 -20.93 7.73 12.02
CA THR A 305 -21.80 7.87 10.84
C THR A 305 -21.29 6.97 9.70
N PRO A 306 -22.14 6.19 9.04
CA PRO A 306 -21.76 5.45 7.85
C PRO A 306 -21.18 6.38 6.77
N ILE A 307 -20.07 5.99 6.17
CA ILE A 307 -19.48 6.72 5.02
C ILE A 307 -20.37 6.56 3.80
N THR A 308 -20.92 5.36 3.64
CA THR A 308 -21.88 4.95 2.62
C THR A 308 -22.80 3.90 3.23
N PRO A 309 -24.05 3.77 2.76
CA PRO A 309 -24.92 2.68 3.19
C PRO A 309 -24.50 1.30 2.62
N ASN A 310 -23.59 1.28 1.64
CA ASN A 310 -23.25 0.09 0.88
C ASN A 310 -21.94 -0.52 1.39
N GLN A 311 -21.91 -1.83 1.55
CA GLN A 311 -20.71 -2.60 1.90
C GLN A 311 -20.12 -3.34 0.69
N SER A 312 -20.94 -3.61 -0.31
CA SER A 312 -20.53 -4.24 -1.58
C SER A 312 -21.33 -3.70 -2.74
N GLY A 313 -20.97 -4.04 -3.97
CA GLY A 313 -21.69 -3.58 -5.16
C GLY A 313 -21.32 -4.37 -6.42
N SER A 314 -22.20 -4.36 -7.40
CA SER A 314 -21.96 -5.03 -8.70
C SER A 314 -20.74 -4.42 -9.41
N GLY A 315 -19.85 -5.27 -9.91
CA GLY A 315 -18.60 -4.87 -10.58
C GLY A 315 -17.51 -4.36 -9.63
N LEU A 316 -17.68 -4.54 -8.32
CA LEU A 316 -16.69 -4.27 -7.29
C LEU A 316 -16.18 -5.59 -6.70
N VAL A 317 -14.94 -5.59 -6.23
CA VAL A 317 -14.33 -6.75 -5.57
C VAL A 317 -14.52 -6.63 -4.07
N ASP A 318 -15.12 -7.67 -3.49
CA ASP A 318 -15.27 -7.76 -2.04
C ASP A 318 -13.97 -8.25 -1.38
N PRO A 319 -13.68 -7.81 -0.13
CA PRO A 319 -12.53 -8.27 0.63
C PRO A 319 -12.65 -9.75 1.03
N LEU A 320 -11.52 -10.43 1.19
CA LEU A 320 -11.44 -11.79 1.75
C LEU A 320 -11.77 -11.82 3.25
N ALA A 321 -11.37 -10.78 3.97
CA ALA A 321 -11.65 -10.60 5.39
C ALA A 321 -11.79 -9.12 5.75
N VAL A 322 -12.61 -8.85 6.75
CA VAL A 322 -12.84 -7.51 7.30
C VAL A 322 -12.59 -7.52 8.80
N TRP A 323 -11.87 -6.52 9.30
CA TRP A 323 -11.59 -6.34 10.71
C TRP A 323 -12.32 -5.12 11.28
N SER A 324 -13.24 -5.41 12.22
CA SER A 324 -13.97 -4.39 12.98
C SER A 324 -14.20 -4.92 14.40
N PRO A 325 -13.56 -4.31 15.41
CA PRO A 325 -12.76 -3.06 15.38
C PRO A 325 -11.49 -3.15 14.52
N ALA A 326 -11.00 -1.98 14.10
CA ALA A 326 -9.82 -1.84 13.27
C ALA A 326 -8.55 -2.37 13.96
N ILE A 327 -7.73 -3.11 13.20
CA ILE A 327 -6.38 -3.53 13.60
C ILE A 327 -5.30 -2.56 13.10
N ALA A 328 -5.66 -1.62 12.22
CA ALA A 328 -4.75 -0.75 11.48
C ALA A 328 -3.63 -1.57 10.80
N PRO A 329 -3.96 -2.37 9.76
CA PRO A 329 -3.03 -3.34 9.18
C PRO A 329 -1.82 -2.66 8.56
N SER A 330 -0.67 -3.32 8.66
CA SER A 330 0.63 -2.80 8.24
C SER A 330 1.32 -3.77 7.28
N GLY A 331 2.52 -4.28 7.61
CA GLY A 331 3.20 -5.27 6.80
C GLY A 331 2.41 -6.57 6.64
N LEU A 332 2.68 -7.29 5.56
CA LEU A 332 1.98 -8.50 5.15
C LEU A 332 2.97 -9.54 4.62
N ALA A 333 2.83 -10.79 5.03
CA ALA A 333 3.61 -11.91 4.51
C ALA A 333 2.73 -13.11 4.20
N VAL A 334 3.10 -13.90 3.19
CA VAL A 334 2.59 -15.25 2.99
C VAL A 334 3.60 -16.22 3.57
N VAL A 335 3.13 -17.17 4.36
CA VAL A 335 4.01 -18.19 4.96
C VAL A 335 4.30 -19.28 3.93
N ARG A 336 5.59 -19.49 3.63
CA ARG A 336 6.09 -20.56 2.76
C ARG A 336 7.29 -21.22 3.43
N SER A 337 7.02 -21.87 4.57
CA SER A 337 8.06 -22.46 5.40
C SER A 337 7.54 -23.68 6.15
N SER A 338 8.29 -24.77 6.09
CA SER A 338 8.01 -25.99 6.85
C SER A 338 8.19 -25.82 8.38
N LYS A 339 8.83 -24.72 8.81
CA LYS A 339 9.01 -24.42 10.25
C LYS A 339 7.70 -24.20 10.98
N TYR A 340 6.71 -23.64 10.30
CA TYR A 340 5.39 -23.35 10.87
C TYR A 340 4.38 -24.36 10.38
N ARG A 341 4.35 -25.52 11.07
CA ARG A 341 3.47 -26.62 10.69
C ARG A 341 1.99 -26.16 10.61
N GLY A 342 1.37 -26.40 9.46
CA GLY A 342 -0.02 -26.05 9.21
C GLY A 342 -0.26 -24.60 8.78
N TRP A 343 0.81 -23.80 8.53
CA TRP A 343 0.69 -22.42 8.09
C TRP A 343 1.07 -22.21 6.60
N ASP A 344 1.42 -23.28 5.88
CA ASP A 344 1.86 -23.11 4.49
C ASP A 344 0.74 -22.56 3.59
N GLY A 345 0.94 -21.39 3.05
CA GLY A 345 -0.01 -20.64 2.25
C GLY A 345 -0.82 -19.59 2.99
N ASP A 346 -0.74 -19.56 4.32
CA ASP A 346 -1.45 -18.59 5.13
C ASP A 346 -0.86 -17.19 5.02
N VAL A 347 -1.68 -16.20 5.33
CA VAL A 347 -1.30 -14.80 5.33
C VAL A 347 -1.13 -14.31 6.76
N LEU A 348 -0.02 -13.60 7.02
CA LEU A 348 0.23 -12.92 8.28
C LEU A 348 0.10 -11.41 8.09
N ALA A 349 -0.88 -10.80 8.75
CA ALA A 349 -1.13 -9.37 8.72
C ALA A 349 -0.68 -8.71 10.04
N GLY A 350 0.28 -7.79 9.97
CA GLY A 350 0.69 -6.98 11.12
C GLY A 350 -0.39 -5.96 11.47
N GLY A 351 -0.63 -5.73 12.76
CA GLY A 351 -1.57 -4.73 13.28
C GLY A 351 -0.86 -3.66 14.10
N LEU A 352 -1.13 -2.40 13.80
CA LEU A 352 -0.62 -1.25 14.55
C LEU A 352 -1.50 -0.91 15.75
N ARG A 353 -2.72 -1.43 15.77
CA ARG A 353 -3.71 -1.18 16.81
C ARG A 353 -4.58 -2.42 16.97
N LEU A 354 -4.83 -2.79 18.22
CA LEU A 354 -5.91 -3.66 18.63
C LEU A 354 -6.67 -2.99 19.78
N ASP A 355 -7.76 -3.62 20.19
CA ASP A 355 -8.50 -3.18 21.37
C ASP A 355 -7.55 -2.95 22.55
N GLN A 356 -7.80 -1.88 23.29
CA GLN A 356 -6.99 -1.43 24.42
C GLN A 356 -5.55 -1.00 24.09
N GLY A 357 -5.26 -0.73 22.81
CA GLY A 357 -3.96 -0.17 22.41
C GLY A 357 -2.85 -1.20 22.15
N ARG A 358 -3.13 -2.50 22.19
CA ARG A 358 -2.14 -3.55 21.88
C ARG A 358 -2.11 -3.84 20.40
N GLY A 359 -0.92 -3.95 19.82
CA GLY A 359 -0.73 -4.47 18.45
C GLY A 359 -0.81 -5.99 18.45
N ALA A 360 -1.07 -6.58 17.29
CA ALA A 360 -0.99 -8.02 17.10
C ALA A 360 -0.58 -8.37 15.68
N LEU A 361 -0.23 -9.64 15.53
CA LEU A 361 -0.09 -10.30 14.26
C LEU A 361 -1.31 -11.20 14.07
N ILE A 362 -2.03 -11.03 12.97
CA ILE A 362 -3.18 -11.87 12.63
C ILE A 362 -2.73 -12.88 11.58
N ARG A 363 -2.89 -14.16 11.87
CA ARG A 363 -2.81 -15.21 10.88
C ARG A 363 -4.20 -15.42 10.26
N VAL A 364 -4.27 -15.37 8.95
CA VAL A 364 -5.44 -15.72 8.16
C VAL A 364 -5.16 -17.06 7.50
N ASP A 365 -5.88 -18.08 7.95
CA ASP A 365 -5.80 -19.45 7.42
C ASP A 365 -6.54 -19.53 6.08
N LEU A 366 -5.84 -19.93 5.04
CA LEU A 366 -6.35 -20.00 3.68
C LEU A 366 -6.31 -21.43 3.14
N ASP A 367 -7.38 -21.85 2.49
CA ASP A 367 -7.35 -23.08 1.70
C ASP A 367 -6.52 -22.92 0.41
N LYS A 368 -6.32 -24.02 -0.31
CA LYS A 368 -5.57 -24.00 -1.59
C LYS A 368 -6.21 -23.11 -2.66
N ALA A 369 -7.53 -22.87 -2.58
CA ALA A 369 -8.24 -21.95 -3.48
C ALA A 369 -8.10 -20.49 -3.05
N GLY A 370 -7.58 -20.21 -1.86
CA GLY A 370 -7.43 -18.86 -1.28
C GLY A 370 -8.64 -18.38 -0.51
N LYS A 371 -9.57 -19.28 -0.16
CA LYS A 371 -10.70 -18.98 0.69
C LYS A 371 -10.26 -18.97 2.15
N VAL A 372 -10.75 -17.99 2.91
CA VAL A 372 -10.51 -17.91 4.35
C VAL A 372 -11.23 -19.02 5.07
N LEU A 373 -10.48 -19.85 5.81
CA LEU A 373 -10.98 -20.92 6.67
C LEU A 373 -11.12 -20.44 8.11
N GLY A 374 -10.24 -19.57 8.57
CA GLY A 374 -10.23 -19.05 9.93
C GLY A 374 -9.21 -17.97 10.12
N GLN A 375 -9.14 -17.44 11.35
CA GLN A 375 -8.15 -16.43 11.73
C GLN A 375 -7.69 -16.69 13.15
N GLU A 376 -6.42 -16.42 13.41
CA GLU A 376 -5.80 -16.55 14.71
C GLU A 376 -5.01 -15.30 15.05
N ARG A 377 -4.97 -14.97 16.34
CA ARG A 377 -4.17 -13.87 16.84
C ARG A 377 -2.89 -14.40 17.46
N ILE A 378 -1.76 -13.83 17.06
CA ILE A 378 -0.45 -14.04 17.68
C ILE A 378 -0.17 -12.82 18.55
N ASP A 379 -0.13 -13.00 19.87
CA ASP A 379 0.13 -11.92 20.82
C ASP A 379 1.65 -11.69 20.93
N LEU A 380 2.06 -10.46 20.66
CA LEU A 380 3.46 -10.01 20.77
C LEU A 380 3.64 -8.99 21.89
N GLY A 381 2.66 -8.88 22.81
CA GLY A 381 2.67 -7.92 23.91
C GLY A 381 2.25 -6.51 23.48
N ASP A 382 2.67 -5.51 24.26
CA ASP A 382 2.30 -4.09 24.07
C ASP A 382 3.15 -3.41 23.00
N VAL A 383 3.13 -3.97 21.76
CA VAL A 383 3.88 -3.44 20.62
C VAL A 383 2.96 -3.19 19.43
N ARG A 384 3.38 -2.29 18.56
CA ARG A 384 2.80 -2.10 17.24
C ARG A 384 3.61 -2.93 16.25
N VAL A 385 2.96 -3.82 15.51
CA VAL A 385 3.63 -4.56 14.43
C VAL A 385 3.63 -3.69 13.18
N ARG A 386 4.81 -3.32 12.70
CA ARG A 386 4.96 -2.40 11.56
C ARG A 386 5.23 -3.11 10.25
N ASP A 387 6.05 -4.15 10.25
CA ASP A 387 6.30 -4.97 9.06
C ASP A 387 6.39 -6.44 9.43
N VAL A 388 6.06 -7.28 8.47
CA VAL A 388 6.10 -8.75 8.59
C VAL A 388 6.73 -9.30 7.33
N ARG A 389 7.80 -10.10 7.48
CA ARG A 389 8.49 -10.75 6.35
C ARG A 389 8.91 -12.17 6.72
N GLN A 390 8.88 -13.07 5.75
CA GLN A 390 9.58 -14.33 5.87
C GLN A 390 11.03 -14.16 5.44
N GLY A 391 11.96 -14.58 6.29
CA GLY A 391 13.38 -14.57 5.99
C GLY A 391 13.81 -15.73 5.08
N PRO A 392 15.00 -15.65 4.47
CA PRO A 392 15.55 -16.71 3.63
C PRO A 392 15.81 -18.01 4.41
N ASP A 393 15.92 -17.94 5.73
CA ASP A 393 16.05 -19.06 6.65
C ASP A 393 14.71 -19.72 7.01
N GLY A 394 13.60 -19.20 6.46
CA GLY A 394 12.24 -19.65 6.66
C GLY A 394 11.57 -19.18 7.96
N TYR A 395 12.24 -18.41 8.81
CA TYR A 395 11.58 -17.79 9.96
C TYR A 395 10.78 -16.56 9.55
N ILE A 396 9.76 -16.26 10.34
CA ILE A 396 9.02 -15.00 10.24
C ILE A 396 9.71 -13.96 11.11
N TYR A 397 9.90 -12.79 10.53
CA TYR A 397 10.47 -11.62 11.18
C TYR A 397 9.45 -10.49 11.18
N VAL A 398 9.38 -9.78 12.30
CA VAL A 398 8.50 -8.63 12.47
C VAL A 398 9.29 -7.42 12.93
N LEU A 399 8.98 -6.25 12.36
CA LEU A 399 9.40 -4.98 12.92
C LEU A 399 8.33 -4.51 13.89
N THR A 400 8.73 -4.19 15.12
CA THR A 400 7.84 -3.68 16.14
C THR A 400 8.30 -2.33 16.65
N THR A 401 7.40 -1.59 17.28
CA THR A 401 7.70 -0.36 18.00
C THR A 401 6.77 -0.27 19.21
N ALA A 402 7.16 0.42 20.25
CA ALA A 402 6.29 0.63 21.39
C ALA A 402 5.02 1.40 20.99
N MET A 403 3.93 1.15 21.69
CA MET A 403 2.62 1.73 21.39
C MET A 403 2.58 3.25 21.49
N ARG A 404 3.40 3.84 22.35
CA ARG A 404 3.44 5.29 22.59
C ARG A 404 4.67 5.89 21.95
N ASN A 405 4.52 7.12 21.44
CA ASN A 405 5.62 7.99 21.01
C ASN A 405 6.53 7.40 19.91
N PHE A 406 5.99 6.52 19.05
CA PHE A 406 6.77 5.86 17.99
C PHE A 406 7.32 6.83 16.93
N ARG A 407 6.91 8.10 16.95
CA ARG A 407 7.38 9.17 16.05
C ARG A 407 8.23 10.22 16.73
N ASP A 408 8.39 10.13 18.03
CA ASP A 408 9.22 11.09 18.76
C ASP A 408 10.68 10.87 18.38
N LYS A 409 11.33 11.92 17.90
CA LYS A 409 12.76 11.88 17.55
C LYS A 409 13.58 11.42 18.75
N GLY A 410 14.52 10.51 18.50
CA GLY A 410 15.39 9.95 19.53
C GLY A 410 14.81 8.79 20.33
N GLN A 411 13.54 8.43 20.10
CA GLN A 411 12.95 7.25 20.75
C GLN A 411 13.34 5.97 20.00
N ARG A 412 14.25 5.22 20.57
CA ARG A 412 14.77 3.97 20.04
C ARG A 412 14.09 2.77 20.71
N ASN A 413 12.79 2.61 20.48
CA ASN A 413 11.98 1.56 21.06
C ASN A 413 11.53 0.50 20.02
N GLY A 414 12.00 0.62 18.79
CA GLY A 414 11.73 -0.35 17.72
C GLY A 414 12.62 -1.57 17.86
N GLN A 415 12.09 -2.72 17.45
CA GLN A 415 12.79 -4.00 17.50
C GLN A 415 12.60 -4.77 16.20
N LEU A 416 13.60 -5.56 15.84
CA LEU A 416 13.49 -6.69 14.91
C LEU A 416 13.31 -7.96 15.76
N VAL A 417 12.20 -8.63 15.58
CA VAL A 417 11.82 -9.82 16.33
C VAL A 417 11.66 -11.00 15.37
N ARG A 418 12.25 -12.15 15.70
CA ARG A 418 12.05 -13.43 15.01
C ARG A 418 11.01 -14.23 15.76
N LEU A 419 10.09 -14.85 15.06
CA LEU A 419 9.10 -15.76 15.64
C LEU A 419 9.64 -17.19 15.57
N VAL A 420 9.91 -17.79 16.72
CA VAL A 420 10.44 -19.17 16.80
C VAL A 420 9.29 -20.11 17.13
N PRO A 421 9.00 -21.14 16.29
CA PRO A 421 7.99 -22.14 16.62
C PRO A 421 8.31 -22.88 17.92
N ALA A 422 7.29 -23.18 18.71
CA ALA A 422 7.47 -23.83 20.01
C ALA A 422 8.18 -25.21 19.93
N THR A 423 8.05 -25.89 18.80
CA THR A 423 8.73 -27.17 18.54
C THR A 423 10.25 -27.05 18.42
N GLU A 424 10.77 -25.83 18.23
CA GLU A 424 12.21 -25.54 18.12
C GLU A 424 12.80 -24.88 19.39
N VAL A 425 11.96 -24.59 20.38
CA VAL A 425 12.44 -24.05 21.65
C VAL A 425 13.00 -25.23 22.48
N PRO A 426 14.30 -25.24 22.86
CA PRO A 426 14.86 -26.28 23.73
C PRO A 426 14.07 -26.28 25.05
N ILE A 427 13.60 -27.44 25.45
CA ILE A 427 13.05 -27.64 26.81
C ILE A 427 14.24 -27.40 27.76
N ARG A 428 14.17 -26.32 28.55
CA ARG A 428 15.17 -25.97 29.57
C ARG A 428 14.99 -26.84 30.79
#